data_b622d61bf544ae85093f83838c63fb0b
#
_entry.id   b622d61bf544ae85093f83838c63fb0b
#
_cell.length_a   1.000
_cell.length_b   1.000
_cell.length_c   1.000
_cell.angle_alpha   90.00
_cell.angle_beta   90.00
_cell.angle_gamma   90.00
#
_symmetry.space_group_name_H-M   'P 1'
#
loop_
_entity.id
_entity.type
_entity.pdbx_description
1 polymer ?
#
loop_
_entity_poly.entity_id
_entity_poly.type
_entity_poly.pdbx_seq_one_letter_code
_entity_poly.pdbx_strand_id
1 'polypeptide(L)'
;MNQLVSVDDKLNGKVYNYTYDAGGNLISETVTDSNGTTSNEYEYNNSNWGDVLTSYNGRSITYDEIGNPLTYRDGMSMTWKNGRQLATLTNGDTSINYGYDSDSVRTTKTVNGVKYTYAYLNGQLLYETRGDAKFYYSYDANGILYNVRYTLTDGGTEYSYYYTHNSRGDIIGIYNGAGELKAHYEYDAWGNVISITDNNGNVITNPNHIGNLNPFRYRGYYQDTETGLYYLMSRYYDPVTHRFINADGYFQSGTAILDGNTFTYCANNPIYSSDPTGAFWGIVAGFCSGFISNTICQMISGTDISEINWGSALISGLTGAALGAVDVLGIGSIAGACIKGGISFCGSFADNAVSYTHLRAHETAANL
;
A
#
# COMPACT_ATOMS: atom_id res chain seq x y z
N MET A 1 6.57 -12.70 16.57
CA MET A 1 6.12 -11.94 15.40
C MET A 1 6.77 -10.56 15.47
N ASN A 2 7.16 -9.94 14.37
CA ASN A 2 7.83 -8.62 14.37
C ASN A 2 6.78 -7.49 14.23
N GLN A 3 5.74 -7.53 15.06
CA GLN A 3 4.65 -6.53 15.07
C GLN A 3 5.05 -5.31 15.91
N LEU A 4 4.54 -4.13 15.54
CA LEU A 4 4.75 -2.89 16.27
C LEU A 4 3.93 -2.92 17.57
N VAL A 5 4.59 -2.97 18.72
CA VAL A 5 3.92 -3.06 20.04
C VAL A 5 3.90 -1.74 20.81
N SER A 6 4.82 -0.82 20.50
CA SER A 6 4.83 0.49 21.13
C SER A 6 5.56 1.54 20.30
N VAL A 7 5.13 2.78 20.41
CA VAL A 7 5.78 3.98 19.85
C VAL A 7 5.86 5.06 20.94
N ASP A 8 7.07 5.57 21.19
CA ASP A 8 7.30 6.74 22.03
C ASP A 8 7.50 7.95 21.12
N ASP A 9 6.43 8.70 20.89
CA ASP A 9 6.43 9.94 20.09
C ASP A 9 6.79 11.12 21.00
N LYS A 10 8.09 11.34 21.13
CA LYS A 10 8.63 12.42 21.96
C LYS A 10 8.31 13.81 21.42
N LEU A 11 8.09 13.94 20.12
CA LEU A 11 7.77 15.22 19.49
C LEU A 11 6.39 15.71 19.94
N ASN A 12 5.41 14.81 19.95
CA ASN A 12 4.02 15.10 20.34
C ASN A 12 3.72 14.74 21.80
N GLY A 13 4.70 14.21 22.55
CA GLY A 13 4.54 13.80 23.94
C GLY A 13 3.51 12.69 24.12
N LYS A 14 3.45 11.75 23.18
CA LYS A 14 2.49 10.65 23.17
C LYS A 14 3.17 9.29 23.19
N VAL A 15 2.61 8.37 23.97
CA VAL A 15 3.03 6.97 23.96
C VAL A 15 1.86 6.12 23.44
N TYR A 16 2.10 5.38 22.37
CA TYR A 16 1.16 4.45 21.80
C TYR A 16 1.55 3.02 22.19
N ASN A 17 0.59 2.21 22.58
CA ASN A 17 0.79 0.77 22.80
C ASN A 17 -0.26 0.00 22.04
N TYR A 18 0.14 -1.12 21.43
CA TYR A 18 -0.67 -1.97 20.58
C TYR A 18 -0.67 -3.39 21.12
N THR A 19 -1.84 -4.02 21.18
CA THR A 19 -1.97 -5.43 21.57
C THR A 19 -2.62 -6.23 20.44
N TYR A 20 -2.18 -7.47 20.29
CA TYR A 20 -2.60 -8.34 19.20
C TYR A 20 -3.08 -9.69 19.75
N ASP A 21 -4.01 -10.31 19.02
CA ASP A 21 -4.41 -11.70 19.29
C ASP A 21 -3.39 -12.71 18.72
N ALA A 22 -3.65 -13.99 18.90
CA ALA A 22 -2.78 -15.07 18.41
C ALA A 22 -2.77 -15.16 16.86
N GLY A 23 -3.80 -14.67 16.16
CA GLY A 23 -3.91 -14.57 14.71
C GLY A 23 -3.21 -13.35 14.13
N GLY A 24 -2.71 -12.45 15.00
CA GLY A 24 -2.06 -11.22 14.59
C GLY A 24 -3.02 -10.06 14.33
N ASN A 25 -4.28 -10.16 14.72
CA ASN A 25 -5.19 -9.03 14.64
C ASN A 25 -4.92 -8.04 15.77
N LEU A 26 -4.94 -6.75 15.46
CA LEU A 26 -4.85 -5.67 16.44
C LEU A 26 -6.16 -5.66 17.27
N ILE A 27 -6.07 -5.88 18.57
CA ILE A 27 -7.23 -5.93 19.47
C ILE A 27 -7.40 -4.67 20.30
N SER A 28 -6.30 -3.95 20.59
CA SER A 28 -6.40 -2.63 21.21
C SER A 28 -5.22 -1.74 20.87
N GLU A 29 -5.48 -0.44 20.84
CA GLU A 29 -4.50 0.63 20.85
C GLU A 29 -4.77 1.51 22.07
N THR A 30 -3.73 1.85 22.81
CA THR A 30 -3.81 2.90 23.85
C THR A 30 -2.90 4.05 23.51
N VAL A 31 -3.38 5.26 23.67
CA VAL A 31 -2.64 6.50 23.46
C VAL A 31 -2.61 7.26 24.78
N THR A 32 -1.41 7.44 25.34
CA THR A 32 -1.19 8.17 26.59
C THR A 32 -0.46 9.48 26.31
N ASP A 33 -1.01 10.58 26.77
CA ASP A 33 -0.40 11.91 26.74
C ASP A 33 -0.55 12.62 28.09
N SER A 34 -0.22 13.93 28.14
CA SER A 34 -0.35 14.75 29.36
C SER A 34 -1.79 14.90 29.88
N ASN A 35 -2.81 14.58 29.06
CA ASN A 35 -4.22 14.69 29.42
C ASN A 35 -4.80 13.36 29.92
N GLY A 36 -4.06 12.27 29.78
CA GLY A 36 -4.48 10.92 30.21
C GLY A 36 -4.29 9.86 29.13
N THR A 37 -5.01 8.74 29.30
CA THR A 37 -4.98 7.63 28.36
C THR A 37 -6.34 7.45 27.69
N THR A 38 -6.32 7.33 26.37
CA THR A 38 -7.47 6.92 25.55
C THR A 38 -7.22 5.56 24.94
N SER A 39 -8.28 4.78 24.64
CA SER A 39 -8.15 3.48 23.99
C SER A 39 -9.05 3.37 22.79
N ASN A 40 -8.58 2.62 21.77
CA ASN A 40 -9.35 2.14 20.66
C ASN A 40 -9.45 0.62 20.76
N GLU A 41 -10.67 0.10 20.63
CA GLU A 41 -10.97 -1.33 20.80
C GLU A 41 -11.42 -1.93 19.46
N TYR A 42 -10.92 -3.14 19.17
CA TYR A 42 -11.17 -3.88 17.93
C TYR A 42 -11.74 -5.27 18.26
N GLU A 43 -12.84 -5.64 17.64
CA GLU A 43 -13.47 -6.96 17.88
C GLU A 43 -13.55 -7.78 16.59
N TYR A 44 -13.30 -9.08 16.73
CA TYR A 44 -13.24 -10.07 15.65
C TYR A 44 -14.16 -11.26 15.97
N ASN A 45 -15.48 -11.01 15.95
CA ASN A 45 -16.49 -11.96 16.39
C ASN A 45 -17.03 -12.87 15.27
N ASN A 46 -16.37 -12.91 14.09
CA ASN A 46 -16.76 -13.79 12.99
C ASN A 46 -16.11 -15.17 13.16
N SER A 47 -16.89 -16.20 13.53
CA SER A 47 -16.39 -17.56 13.76
C SER A 47 -15.86 -18.27 12.50
N ASN A 48 -16.27 -17.83 11.31
CA ASN A 48 -15.85 -18.44 10.04
C ASN A 48 -14.60 -17.76 9.44
N TRP A 49 -14.35 -16.51 9.81
CA TRP A 49 -13.23 -15.72 9.31
C TRP A 49 -12.71 -14.80 10.41
N GLY A 50 -11.75 -15.30 11.16
CA GLY A 50 -11.22 -14.65 12.37
C GLY A 50 -10.53 -13.30 12.16
N ASP A 51 -10.17 -12.94 10.92
CA ASP A 51 -9.47 -11.68 10.62
C ASP A 51 -10.41 -10.53 10.26
N VAL A 52 -11.71 -10.80 10.15
CA VAL A 52 -12.73 -9.79 9.83
C VAL A 52 -13.01 -8.93 11.05
N LEU A 53 -12.71 -7.63 10.97
CA LEU A 53 -13.00 -6.65 12.02
C LEU A 53 -14.52 -6.42 12.10
N THR A 54 -15.16 -6.95 13.13
CA THR A 54 -16.62 -6.89 13.28
C THR A 54 -17.11 -5.69 14.07
N SER A 55 -16.22 -5.03 14.83
CA SER A 55 -16.52 -3.82 15.59
C SER A 55 -15.26 -2.97 15.79
N TYR A 56 -15.42 -1.67 15.70
CA TYR A 56 -14.40 -0.68 16.06
C TYR A 56 -15.02 0.37 17.01
N ASN A 57 -14.47 0.46 18.22
CA ASN A 57 -14.99 1.34 19.30
C ASN A 57 -16.50 1.14 19.53
N GLY A 58 -16.96 -0.12 19.56
CA GLY A 58 -18.36 -0.49 19.76
C GLY A 58 -19.29 -0.25 18.56
N ARG A 59 -18.76 0.23 17.42
CA ARG A 59 -19.53 0.39 16.18
C ARG A 59 -19.39 -0.85 15.31
N SER A 60 -20.50 -1.48 14.97
CA SER A 60 -20.53 -2.69 14.14
C SER A 60 -20.07 -2.41 12.71
N ILE A 61 -19.27 -3.33 12.18
CA ILE A 61 -18.80 -3.37 10.80
C ILE A 61 -19.34 -4.65 10.16
N THR A 62 -19.92 -4.53 8.97
CA THR A 62 -20.47 -5.66 8.21
C THR A 62 -19.75 -5.81 6.88
N TYR A 63 -19.70 -7.05 6.38
CA TYR A 63 -18.98 -7.40 5.15
C TYR A 63 -19.84 -8.24 4.23
N ASP A 64 -19.49 -8.25 2.94
CA ASP A 64 -19.98 -9.25 2.00
C ASP A 64 -19.21 -10.58 2.16
N GLU A 65 -19.58 -11.58 1.35
CA GLU A 65 -19.02 -12.95 1.44
C GLU A 65 -17.53 -13.04 1.09
N ILE A 66 -16.96 -12.04 0.42
CA ILE A 66 -15.55 -12.01 0.02
C ILE A 66 -14.71 -11.00 0.81
N GLY A 67 -15.27 -10.45 1.91
CA GLY A 67 -14.58 -9.59 2.86
C GLY A 67 -14.46 -8.13 2.43
N ASN A 68 -15.41 -7.61 1.64
CA ASN A 68 -15.54 -6.18 1.42
C ASN A 68 -16.50 -5.57 2.44
N PRO A 69 -16.17 -4.46 3.11
CA PRO A 69 -17.07 -3.84 4.08
C PRO A 69 -18.30 -3.22 3.40
N LEU A 70 -19.48 -3.47 3.98
CA LEU A 70 -20.75 -2.84 3.60
C LEU A 70 -21.07 -1.66 4.49
N THR A 71 -20.76 -1.79 5.78
CA THR A 71 -20.73 -0.68 6.75
C THR A 71 -19.37 -0.61 7.39
N TYR A 72 -18.94 0.59 7.78
CA TYR A 72 -17.61 0.79 8.34
C TYR A 72 -17.62 1.87 9.45
N ARG A 73 -16.44 2.17 10.04
CA ARG A 73 -16.32 3.20 11.06
C ARG A 73 -16.95 4.53 10.64
N ASP A 74 -17.32 5.34 11.60
CA ASP A 74 -17.89 6.70 11.42
C ASP A 74 -19.17 6.77 10.60
N GLY A 75 -19.87 5.62 10.42
CA GLY A 75 -21.09 5.55 9.65
C GLY A 75 -20.91 5.46 8.14
N MET A 76 -19.69 5.16 7.68
CA MET A 76 -19.45 4.88 6.27
C MET A 76 -20.27 3.68 5.79
N SER A 77 -20.89 3.82 4.62
CA SER A 77 -21.59 2.73 3.92
C SER A 77 -21.00 2.59 2.52
N MET A 78 -20.79 1.36 2.09
CA MET A 78 -20.06 1.04 0.87
C MET A 78 -20.78 0.03 0.00
N THR A 79 -20.62 0.15 -1.33
CA THR A 79 -21.00 -0.89 -2.28
C THR A 79 -19.80 -1.25 -3.15
N TRP A 80 -19.77 -2.48 -3.63
CA TRP A 80 -18.64 -3.03 -4.37
C TRP A 80 -19.10 -3.56 -5.73
N LYS A 81 -18.20 -3.63 -6.69
CA LYS A 81 -18.42 -4.19 -8.02
C LYS A 81 -17.20 -4.98 -8.48
N ASN A 82 -17.36 -5.84 -9.47
CA ASN A 82 -16.28 -6.65 -10.06
C ASN A 82 -15.39 -7.33 -8.99
N GLY A 83 -16.02 -7.81 -7.92
CA GLY A 83 -15.37 -8.41 -6.77
C GLY A 83 -14.92 -7.38 -5.74
N ARG A 84 -13.78 -6.72 -5.92
CA ARG A 84 -13.14 -5.88 -4.88
C ARG A 84 -12.99 -4.41 -5.25
N GLN A 85 -13.64 -3.96 -6.30
CA GLN A 85 -13.64 -2.54 -6.68
C GLN A 85 -14.70 -1.79 -5.88
N LEU A 86 -14.31 -0.81 -5.07
CA LEU A 86 -15.23 0.08 -4.36
C LEU A 86 -16.07 0.87 -5.38
N ALA A 87 -17.37 0.66 -5.41
CA ALA A 87 -18.27 1.32 -6.35
C ALA A 87 -18.77 2.64 -5.80
N THR A 88 -19.29 2.63 -4.57
CA THR A 88 -19.76 3.84 -3.88
C THR A 88 -19.33 3.85 -2.43
N LEU A 89 -19.18 5.04 -1.86
CA LEU A 89 -19.01 5.27 -0.45
C LEU A 89 -19.89 6.46 -0.04
N THR A 90 -20.64 6.32 1.05
CA THR A 90 -21.36 7.41 1.66
C THR A 90 -20.97 7.57 3.12
N ASN A 91 -20.87 8.82 3.60
CA ASN A 91 -20.61 9.14 5.00
C ASN A 91 -21.24 10.50 5.33
N GLY A 92 -22.32 10.48 6.08
CA GLY A 92 -23.13 11.69 6.31
C GLY A 92 -23.56 12.32 4.98
N ASP A 93 -23.21 13.60 4.78
CA ASP A 93 -23.53 14.36 3.55
C ASP A 93 -22.55 14.08 2.40
N THR A 94 -21.52 13.26 2.62
CA THR A 94 -20.54 12.90 1.59
C THR A 94 -21.02 11.68 0.80
N SER A 95 -21.10 11.82 -0.53
CA SER A 95 -21.42 10.73 -1.45
C SER A 95 -20.34 10.66 -2.52
N ILE A 96 -19.74 9.47 -2.68
CA ILE A 96 -18.65 9.23 -3.60
C ILE A 96 -18.98 8.05 -4.51
N ASN A 97 -18.72 8.22 -5.81
CA ASN A 97 -18.81 7.16 -6.81
C ASN A 97 -17.44 6.97 -7.44
N TYR A 98 -17.00 5.72 -7.65
CA TYR A 98 -15.70 5.37 -8.19
C TYR A 98 -15.83 4.65 -9.54
N GLY A 99 -14.94 4.99 -10.48
CA GLY A 99 -14.83 4.35 -11.78
C GLY A 99 -13.42 3.81 -12.02
N TYR A 100 -13.35 2.65 -12.67
CA TYR A 100 -12.11 1.91 -12.93
C TYR A 100 -12.04 1.55 -14.40
N ASP A 101 -10.83 1.39 -14.92
CA ASP A 101 -10.59 0.81 -16.24
C ASP A 101 -10.62 -0.74 -16.23
N SER A 102 -10.26 -1.35 -17.37
CA SER A 102 -10.18 -2.81 -17.52
C SER A 102 -9.10 -3.47 -16.65
N ASP A 103 -8.09 -2.71 -16.28
CA ASP A 103 -6.97 -3.18 -15.45
C ASP A 103 -7.20 -2.94 -13.95
N SER A 104 -8.45 -2.59 -13.60
CA SER A 104 -8.88 -2.30 -12.22
C SER A 104 -8.20 -1.08 -11.58
N VAL A 105 -7.58 -0.21 -12.39
CA VAL A 105 -7.04 1.06 -11.94
C VAL A 105 -8.15 2.11 -11.86
N ARG A 106 -8.22 2.86 -10.77
CA ARG A 106 -9.22 3.90 -10.57
C ARG A 106 -8.96 5.09 -11.51
N THR A 107 -9.84 5.31 -12.48
CA THR A 107 -9.74 6.40 -13.46
C THR A 107 -10.65 7.57 -13.16
N THR A 108 -11.67 7.38 -12.35
CA THR A 108 -12.58 8.46 -11.95
C THR A 108 -13.05 8.33 -10.49
N LYS A 109 -13.36 9.49 -9.89
CA LYS A 109 -14.07 9.63 -8.62
C LYS A 109 -15.06 10.80 -8.77
N THR A 110 -16.26 10.67 -8.26
CA THR A 110 -17.22 11.79 -8.20
C THR A 110 -17.62 12.02 -6.75
N VAL A 111 -17.32 13.18 -6.20
CA VAL A 111 -17.60 13.55 -4.81
C VAL A 111 -18.68 14.62 -4.81
N ASN A 112 -19.86 14.34 -4.26
CA ASN A 112 -21.00 15.28 -4.18
C ASN A 112 -21.29 15.97 -5.54
N GLY A 113 -21.21 15.20 -6.63
CA GLY A 113 -21.43 15.71 -8.00
C GLY A 113 -20.19 16.29 -8.68
N VAL A 114 -19.10 16.60 -7.98
CA VAL A 114 -17.85 17.07 -8.57
C VAL A 114 -17.05 15.89 -9.09
N LYS A 115 -16.78 15.85 -10.39
CA LYS A 115 -16.04 14.78 -11.04
C LYS A 115 -14.54 15.01 -10.97
N TYR A 116 -13.81 13.96 -10.57
CA TYR A 116 -12.36 13.83 -10.63
C TYR A 116 -12.00 12.83 -11.73
N THR A 117 -10.93 13.09 -12.46
CA THR A 117 -10.38 12.13 -13.44
C THR A 117 -8.91 11.96 -13.19
N TYR A 118 -8.40 10.75 -13.44
CA TYR A 118 -7.02 10.37 -13.18
C TYR A 118 -6.39 9.79 -14.43
N ALA A 119 -5.17 10.24 -14.77
CA ALA A 119 -4.38 9.69 -15.86
C ALA A 119 -3.04 9.18 -15.33
N TYR A 120 -2.79 7.90 -15.54
CA TYR A 120 -1.60 7.20 -15.07
C TYR A 120 -0.69 6.84 -16.24
N LEU A 121 0.61 6.76 -15.93
CA LEU A 121 1.62 6.17 -16.80
C LEU A 121 2.55 5.31 -15.93
N ASN A 122 2.69 4.04 -16.27
CA ASN A 122 3.52 3.08 -15.52
C ASN A 122 3.20 3.04 -14.02
N GLY A 123 1.91 3.10 -13.65
CA GLY A 123 1.45 3.10 -12.26
C GLY A 123 1.57 4.44 -11.53
N GLN A 124 2.15 5.47 -12.16
CA GLN A 124 2.28 6.82 -11.59
C GLN A 124 1.15 7.72 -12.05
N LEU A 125 0.50 8.42 -11.13
CA LEU A 125 -0.50 9.43 -11.45
C LEU A 125 0.18 10.69 -12.00
N LEU A 126 0.02 10.99 -13.28
CA LEU A 126 0.63 12.18 -13.91
C LEU A 126 -0.30 13.38 -13.96
N TYR A 127 -1.59 13.13 -14.06
CA TYR A 127 -2.58 14.19 -14.25
C TYR A 127 -3.88 13.85 -13.51
N GLU A 128 -4.45 14.87 -12.90
CA GLU A 128 -5.74 14.79 -12.20
C GLU A 128 -6.58 16.03 -12.52
N THR A 129 -7.88 15.84 -12.68
CA THR A 129 -8.85 16.96 -12.65
C THR A 129 -9.75 16.84 -11.43
N ARG A 130 -10.20 17.97 -10.88
CA ARG A 130 -11.21 18.08 -9.82
C ARG A 130 -12.18 19.19 -10.22
N GLY A 131 -13.26 18.83 -10.92
CA GLY A 131 -14.07 19.81 -11.63
C GLY A 131 -13.19 20.59 -12.63
N ASP A 132 -13.10 21.91 -12.46
CA ASP A 132 -12.29 22.80 -13.31
C ASP A 132 -10.81 22.85 -12.91
N ALA A 133 -10.46 22.40 -11.71
CA ALA A 133 -9.08 22.37 -11.25
C ALA A 133 -8.28 21.26 -11.96
N LYS A 134 -7.04 21.57 -12.30
CA LYS A 134 -6.11 20.65 -12.99
C LYS A 134 -4.81 20.54 -12.23
N PHE A 135 -4.34 19.32 -12.01
CA PHE A 135 -3.11 19.00 -11.30
C PHE A 135 -2.20 18.16 -12.18
N TYR A 136 -0.92 18.51 -12.24
CA TYR A 136 0.13 17.81 -12.97
C TYR A 136 1.22 17.41 -11.98
N TYR A 137 1.55 16.14 -11.96
CA TYR A 137 2.52 15.55 -11.02
C TYR A 137 3.78 15.15 -11.79
N SER A 138 4.94 15.44 -11.21
CA SER A 138 6.22 15.11 -11.82
C SER A 138 7.05 14.25 -10.88
N TYR A 139 7.69 13.23 -11.47
CA TYR A 139 8.50 12.24 -10.78
C TYR A 139 9.94 12.31 -11.27
N ASP A 140 10.89 12.02 -10.39
CA ASP A 140 12.29 11.87 -10.74
C ASP A 140 12.57 10.54 -11.46
N ALA A 141 13.83 10.29 -11.82
CA ALA A 141 14.25 9.07 -12.49
C ALA A 141 14.09 7.79 -11.64
N ASN A 142 13.96 7.93 -10.32
CA ASN A 142 13.71 6.83 -9.39
C ASN A 142 12.21 6.61 -9.10
N GLY A 143 11.34 7.40 -9.74
CA GLY A 143 9.90 7.33 -9.53
C GLY A 143 9.42 8.06 -8.29
N ILE A 144 10.23 8.93 -7.68
CA ILE A 144 9.86 9.73 -6.51
C ILE A 144 9.13 11.00 -6.96
N LEU A 145 7.94 11.22 -6.45
CA LEU A 145 7.16 12.44 -6.70
C LEU A 145 7.90 13.65 -6.12
N TYR A 146 8.26 14.62 -6.96
CA TYR A 146 9.01 15.78 -6.50
C TYR A 146 8.33 17.13 -6.74
N ASN A 147 7.36 17.21 -7.66
CA ASN A 147 6.70 18.48 -7.98
C ASN A 147 5.22 18.29 -8.31
N VAL A 148 4.42 19.29 -7.97
CA VAL A 148 3.05 19.47 -8.45
C VAL A 148 2.89 20.85 -9.06
N ARG A 149 2.26 20.90 -10.24
CA ARG A 149 1.74 22.14 -10.84
C ARG A 149 0.23 22.04 -10.91
N TYR A 150 -0.46 23.13 -10.62
CA TYR A 150 -1.91 23.12 -10.68
C TYR A 150 -2.51 24.49 -10.99
N THR A 151 -3.74 24.45 -11.52
CA THR A 151 -4.66 25.59 -11.64
C THR A 151 -5.96 25.23 -10.95
N LEU A 152 -6.61 26.18 -10.29
CA LEU A 152 -7.91 25.96 -9.64
C LEU A 152 -9.10 26.19 -10.57
N THR A 153 -8.90 26.96 -11.64
CA THR A 153 -9.92 27.22 -12.66
C THR A 153 -9.27 27.13 -14.04
N ASP A 154 -10.07 26.84 -15.06
CA ASP A 154 -9.57 26.77 -16.43
C ASP A 154 -9.01 28.15 -16.87
N GLY A 155 -7.79 28.16 -17.40
CA GLY A 155 -7.07 29.38 -17.74
C GLY A 155 -6.65 30.25 -16.54
N GLY A 156 -6.79 29.78 -15.31
CA GLY A 156 -6.39 30.47 -14.09
C GLY A 156 -4.88 30.50 -13.85
N THR A 157 -4.49 31.13 -12.75
CA THR A 157 -3.07 31.17 -12.34
C THR A 157 -2.53 29.77 -12.11
N GLU A 158 -1.39 29.44 -12.72
CA GLU A 158 -0.65 28.22 -12.46
C GLU A 158 0.23 28.39 -11.22
N TYR A 159 0.14 27.43 -10.32
CA TYR A 159 0.97 27.30 -9.11
C TYR A 159 1.92 26.12 -9.28
N SER A 160 3.13 26.25 -8.73
CA SER A 160 4.14 25.17 -8.74
C SER A 160 4.75 25.02 -7.36
N TYR A 161 4.79 23.76 -6.86
CA TYR A 161 5.33 23.43 -5.55
C TYR A 161 6.16 22.15 -5.62
N TYR A 162 7.08 22.02 -4.66
CA TYR A 162 8.04 20.94 -4.57
C TYR A 162 7.85 20.19 -3.25
N TYR A 163 7.96 18.89 -3.33
CA TYR A 163 7.82 18.00 -2.17
C TYR A 163 9.16 17.70 -1.52
N THR A 164 9.15 17.57 -0.20
CA THR A 164 10.23 16.94 0.57
C THR A 164 9.72 15.70 1.28
N HIS A 165 10.59 14.68 1.32
CA HIS A 165 10.28 13.38 1.86
C HIS A 165 11.21 13.06 3.01
N ASN A 166 10.74 12.26 3.97
CA ASN A 166 11.63 11.61 4.92
C ASN A 166 12.24 10.34 4.31
N SER A 167 13.10 9.66 5.07
CA SER A 167 13.77 8.42 4.63
C SER A 167 12.81 7.26 4.33
N ARG A 168 11.54 7.37 4.73
CA ARG A 168 10.51 6.35 4.49
C ARG A 168 9.60 6.67 3.30
N GLY A 169 9.81 7.82 2.64
CA GLY A 169 8.98 8.27 1.51
C GLY A 169 7.73 9.04 1.92
N ASP A 170 7.53 9.34 3.21
CA ASP A 170 6.42 10.19 3.64
C ASP A 170 6.68 11.62 3.16
N ILE A 171 5.69 12.26 2.56
CA ILE A 171 5.77 13.68 2.20
C ILE A 171 5.63 14.48 3.50
N ILE A 172 6.69 15.17 3.89
CA ILE A 172 6.74 15.94 5.13
C ILE A 172 6.69 17.45 4.91
N GLY A 173 6.94 17.91 3.69
CA GLY A 173 6.93 19.34 3.39
C GLY A 173 6.58 19.67 1.95
N ILE A 174 5.97 20.83 1.77
CA ILE A 174 5.69 21.43 0.47
C ILE A 174 6.31 22.82 0.43
N TYR A 175 7.13 23.07 -0.58
CA TYR A 175 7.87 24.32 -0.77
C TYR A 175 7.49 24.99 -2.10
N ASN A 176 7.51 26.33 -2.14
CA ASN A 176 7.38 27.05 -3.40
C ASN A 176 8.73 27.14 -4.15
N GLY A 177 8.75 27.72 -5.35
CA GLY A 177 9.95 27.89 -6.17
C GLY A 177 11.03 28.83 -5.57
N ALA A 178 10.69 29.60 -4.53
CA ALA A 178 11.64 30.41 -3.76
C ALA A 178 12.27 29.66 -2.57
N GLY A 179 11.91 28.39 -2.35
CA GLY A 179 12.38 27.59 -1.22
C GLY A 179 11.66 27.89 0.11
N GLU A 180 10.52 28.58 0.06
CA GLU A 180 9.74 28.84 1.26
C GLU A 180 8.80 27.68 1.57
N LEU A 181 8.79 27.21 2.82
CA LEU A 181 7.86 26.19 3.30
C LEU A 181 6.42 26.72 3.26
N LYS A 182 5.53 26.02 2.59
CA LYS A 182 4.11 26.32 2.49
C LYS A 182 3.23 25.39 3.31
N ALA A 183 3.62 24.13 3.44
CA ALA A 183 2.94 23.19 4.31
C ALA A 183 3.94 22.20 4.89
N HIS A 184 3.75 21.86 6.16
CA HIS A 184 4.44 20.79 6.87
C HIS A 184 3.41 19.76 7.33
N TYR A 185 3.71 18.46 7.13
CA TYR A 185 2.85 17.35 7.54
C TYR A 185 3.51 16.54 8.64
N GLU A 186 2.73 16.20 9.63
CA GLU A 186 3.09 15.24 10.67
C GLU A 186 2.16 14.05 10.64
N TYR A 187 2.71 12.86 10.85
CA TYR A 187 1.99 11.59 10.83
C TYR A 187 2.32 10.76 12.07
N ASP A 188 1.37 9.97 12.51
CA ASP A 188 1.66 8.87 13.41
C ASP A 188 2.37 7.72 12.68
N ALA A 189 2.70 6.64 13.40
CA ALA A 189 3.38 5.48 12.84
C ALA A 189 2.58 4.78 11.72
N TRP A 190 1.25 4.91 11.73
CA TRP A 190 0.34 4.26 10.80
C TRP A 190 -0.13 5.18 9.65
N GLY A 191 0.30 6.43 9.66
CA GLY A 191 0.01 7.38 8.59
C GLY A 191 -1.24 8.22 8.79
N ASN A 192 -1.82 8.25 10.00
CA ASN A 192 -2.79 9.29 10.32
C ASN A 192 -2.10 10.64 10.27
N VAL A 193 -2.73 11.62 9.62
CA VAL A 193 -2.25 12.99 9.60
C VAL A 193 -2.55 13.63 10.95
N ILE A 194 -1.50 13.89 11.73
CA ILE A 194 -1.60 14.55 13.04
C ILE A 194 -1.85 16.04 12.85
N SER A 195 -1.06 16.67 11.96
CA SER A 195 -1.16 18.10 11.69
C SER A 195 -0.75 18.46 10.26
N ILE A 196 -1.33 19.54 9.75
CA ILE A 196 -0.89 20.24 8.53
C ILE A 196 -0.68 21.69 8.94
N THR A 197 0.57 22.16 8.96
CA THR A 197 0.93 23.49 9.48
C THR A 197 1.65 24.34 8.44
N ASP A 198 1.60 25.66 8.61
CA ASP A 198 2.40 26.61 7.85
C ASP A 198 3.83 26.73 8.41
N ASN A 199 4.64 27.62 7.83
CA ASN A 199 6.01 27.88 8.27
C ASN A 199 6.12 28.45 9.70
N ASN A 200 5.01 28.94 10.27
CA ASN A 200 4.96 29.48 11.63
C ASN A 200 4.39 28.48 12.65
N GLY A 201 4.07 27.26 12.19
CA GLY A 201 3.44 26.24 13.00
C GLY A 201 1.93 26.38 13.17
N ASN A 202 1.27 27.32 12.45
CA ASN A 202 -0.16 27.48 12.52
C ASN A 202 -0.86 26.40 11.67
N VAL A 203 -1.94 25.82 12.18
CA VAL A 203 -2.74 24.84 11.44
C VAL A 203 -3.37 25.48 10.19
N ILE A 204 -3.20 24.84 9.05
CA ILE A 204 -3.76 25.27 7.77
C ILE A 204 -5.21 24.82 7.67
N THR A 205 -6.15 25.76 7.77
CA THR A 205 -7.59 25.50 7.69
C THR A 205 -8.21 25.81 6.34
N ASN A 206 -7.53 26.62 5.50
CA ASN A 206 -8.04 26.96 4.17
C ASN A 206 -8.07 25.73 3.25
N PRO A 207 -9.25 25.28 2.76
CA PRO A 207 -9.37 24.10 1.90
C PRO A 207 -8.65 24.26 0.55
N ASN A 208 -8.48 25.48 0.07
CA ASN A 208 -7.78 25.79 -1.18
C ASN A 208 -6.26 25.99 -1.02
N HIS A 209 -5.74 25.84 0.18
CA HIS A 209 -4.30 25.87 0.40
C HIS A 209 -3.66 24.55 -0.06
N ILE A 210 -2.46 24.63 -0.66
CA ILE A 210 -1.77 23.45 -1.20
C ILE A 210 -1.60 22.34 -0.17
N GLY A 211 -1.42 22.66 1.10
CA GLY A 211 -1.35 21.68 2.20
C GLY A 211 -2.60 20.81 2.32
N ASN A 212 -3.79 21.37 2.06
CA ASN A 212 -5.06 20.64 2.07
C ASN A 212 -5.40 20.06 0.70
N LEU A 213 -5.07 20.75 -0.40
CA LEU A 213 -5.31 20.27 -1.77
C LEU A 213 -4.47 19.06 -2.15
N ASN A 214 -3.25 18.94 -1.60
CA ASN A 214 -2.35 17.85 -1.90
C ASN A 214 -2.89 16.51 -1.38
N PRO A 215 -3.11 15.51 -2.27
CA PRO A 215 -3.59 14.19 -1.85
C PRO A 215 -2.45 13.24 -1.48
N PHE A 216 -1.23 13.47 -1.97
CA PHE A 216 -0.09 12.61 -1.68
C PHE A 216 0.48 12.93 -0.30
N ARG A 217 0.58 11.92 0.58
CA ARG A 217 0.95 12.10 1.98
C ARG A 217 1.87 11.00 2.49
N TYR A 218 1.41 10.20 3.46
CA TYR A 218 2.15 9.09 4.05
C TYR A 218 2.62 8.10 2.98
N ARG A 219 3.90 7.77 2.97
CA ARG A 219 4.56 6.87 1.99
C ARG A 219 4.39 7.32 0.53
N GLY A 220 4.01 8.58 0.30
CA GLY A 220 3.64 9.06 -1.03
C GLY A 220 2.33 8.48 -1.57
N TYR A 221 1.49 7.85 -0.72
CA TYR A 221 0.19 7.33 -1.13
C TYR A 221 -0.82 8.44 -1.37
N TYR A 222 -1.76 8.16 -2.27
CA TYR A 222 -2.87 9.05 -2.55
C TYR A 222 -3.96 8.91 -1.48
N GLN A 223 -4.21 9.95 -0.70
CA GLN A 223 -5.30 9.99 0.27
C GLN A 223 -6.56 10.57 -0.35
N ASP A 224 -7.69 9.85 -0.23
CA ASP A 224 -9.01 10.41 -0.42
C ASP A 224 -9.35 11.26 0.81
N THR A 225 -9.13 12.58 0.70
CA THR A 225 -9.24 13.51 1.84
C THR A 225 -10.64 13.58 2.44
N GLU A 226 -11.65 13.20 1.67
CA GLU A 226 -13.06 13.15 2.08
C GLU A 226 -13.34 12.00 3.07
N THR A 227 -12.55 10.94 3.04
CA THR A 227 -12.74 9.74 3.86
C THR A 227 -11.56 9.45 4.78
N GLY A 228 -10.39 10.03 4.49
CA GLY A 228 -9.13 9.72 5.15
C GLY A 228 -8.47 8.43 4.68
N LEU A 229 -9.10 7.65 3.81
CA LEU A 229 -8.56 6.41 3.29
C LEU A 229 -7.44 6.67 2.28
N TYR A 230 -6.41 5.83 2.29
CA TYR A 230 -5.37 5.82 1.26
C TYR A 230 -5.71 4.82 0.15
N TYR A 231 -5.65 5.26 -1.09
CA TYR A 231 -5.79 4.40 -2.26
C TYR A 231 -4.43 3.86 -2.68
N LEU A 232 -4.21 2.55 -2.50
CA LEU A 232 -2.99 1.83 -2.85
C LEU A 232 -3.19 0.97 -4.11
N MET A 233 -3.80 1.51 -5.15
CA MET A 233 -4.11 0.86 -6.43
C MET A 233 -5.05 -0.34 -6.31
N SER A 234 -4.66 -1.43 -5.64
CA SER A 234 -5.48 -2.64 -5.52
C SER A 234 -6.44 -2.62 -4.33
N ARG A 235 -6.11 -1.88 -3.26
CA ARG A 235 -6.88 -1.82 -2.01
C ARG A 235 -6.93 -0.41 -1.44
N TYR A 236 -7.85 -0.22 -0.49
CA TYR A 236 -7.88 0.98 0.35
C TYR A 236 -7.32 0.65 1.74
N TYR A 237 -6.38 1.45 2.18
CA TYR A 237 -5.79 1.37 3.51
C TYR A 237 -6.42 2.43 4.42
N ASP A 238 -6.82 2.02 5.61
CA ASP A 238 -7.34 2.91 6.63
C ASP A 238 -6.29 3.13 7.74
N PRO A 239 -5.70 4.32 7.84
CA PRO A 239 -4.72 4.62 8.88
C PRO A 239 -5.34 4.67 10.28
N VAL A 240 -6.67 4.88 10.42
CA VAL A 240 -7.37 4.93 11.71
C VAL A 240 -7.56 3.53 12.31
N THR A 241 -7.87 2.55 11.49
CA THR A 241 -7.99 1.16 11.93
C THR A 241 -6.72 0.33 11.71
N HIS A 242 -5.67 0.95 11.14
CA HIS A 242 -4.34 0.38 10.93
C HIS A 242 -4.31 -0.84 10.00
N ARG A 243 -5.28 -0.95 9.08
CA ARG A 243 -5.45 -2.12 8.23
C ARG A 243 -6.06 -1.78 6.86
N PHE A 244 -5.97 -2.70 5.94
CA PHE A 244 -6.77 -2.64 4.73
C PHE A 244 -8.26 -2.81 5.07
N ILE A 245 -9.13 -2.07 4.37
CA ILE A 245 -10.58 -2.15 4.65
C ILE A 245 -11.20 -3.42 4.08
N ASN A 246 -10.63 -3.98 3.00
CA ASN A 246 -11.07 -5.20 2.34
C ASN A 246 -9.96 -6.26 2.31
N ALA A 247 -10.37 -7.51 2.23
CA ALA A 247 -9.45 -8.65 2.21
C ALA A 247 -8.56 -8.63 0.97
N ASP A 248 -7.34 -9.17 1.07
CA ASP A 248 -6.49 -9.43 -0.08
C ASP A 248 -7.16 -10.43 -1.04
N GLY A 249 -7.04 -10.17 -2.34
CA GLY A 249 -7.49 -11.10 -3.38
C GLY A 249 -6.63 -12.37 -3.46
N TYR A 250 -5.45 -12.34 -2.90
CA TYR A 250 -4.49 -13.44 -2.91
C TYR A 250 -4.36 -14.05 -1.50
N PHE A 251 -4.96 -15.20 -1.31
CA PHE A 251 -4.73 -15.99 -0.09
C PHE A 251 -3.33 -16.60 -0.15
N GLN A 252 -2.51 -16.30 0.84
CA GLN A 252 -1.16 -16.85 0.95
C GLN A 252 -1.16 -18.03 1.90
N SER A 253 -0.75 -19.19 1.41
CA SER A 253 -0.51 -20.40 2.21
C SER A 253 0.92 -20.40 2.77
N GLY A 254 1.40 -19.26 3.30
CA GLY A 254 2.70 -19.17 3.95
C GLY A 254 2.75 -19.90 5.29
N THR A 255 3.96 -20.08 5.83
CA THR A 255 4.18 -20.74 7.13
C THR A 255 4.12 -19.78 8.31
N ALA A 256 4.10 -18.47 8.07
CA ALA A 256 3.96 -17.46 9.11
C ALA A 256 2.48 -17.18 9.41
N ILE A 257 2.15 -16.98 10.71
CA ILE A 257 0.78 -16.72 11.16
C ILE A 257 0.17 -15.50 10.45
N LEU A 258 0.99 -14.45 10.21
CA LEU A 258 0.55 -13.22 9.55
C LEU A 258 0.32 -13.39 8.04
N ASP A 259 0.84 -14.44 7.41
CA ASP A 259 0.60 -14.71 5.98
C ASP A 259 -0.88 -15.06 5.73
N GLY A 260 -1.58 -15.58 6.74
CA GLY A 260 -3.01 -15.88 6.69
C GLY A 260 -3.93 -14.67 6.89
N ASN A 261 -3.45 -13.58 7.47
CA ASN A 261 -4.27 -12.40 7.74
C ASN A 261 -4.33 -11.47 6.53
N THR A 262 -5.43 -11.57 5.78
CA THR A 262 -5.63 -10.89 4.50
C THR A 262 -5.92 -9.39 4.61
N PHE A 263 -6.04 -8.84 5.81
CA PHE A 263 -6.33 -7.43 6.05
C PHE A 263 -5.14 -6.64 6.62
N THR A 264 -4.07 -7.31 7.03
CA THR A 264 -2.93 -6.63 7.65
C THR A 264 -2.21 -5.72 6.67
N TYR A 265 -1.86 -4.51 7.14
CA TYR A 265 -0.94 -3.61 6.46
C TYR A 265 0.48 -3.84 6.99
N CYS A 266 1.42 -4.08 6.07
CA CYS A 266 2.86 -4.23 6.39
C CYS A 266 3.15 -5.25 7.51
N ALA A 267 2.40 -6.37 7.59
CA ALA A 267 2.52 -7.35 8.68
C ALA A 267 2.45 -6.73 10.08
N ASN A 268 1.62 -5.71 10.27
CA ASN A 268 1.51 -4.91 11.49
C ASN A 268 2.83 -4.23 11.92
N ASN A 269 3.74 -3.93 11.00
CA ASN A 269 4.96 -3.18 11.29
C ASN A 269 5.26 -2.15 10.18
N PRO A 270 4.52 -1.04 10.15
CA PRO A 270 4.67 -0.01 9.14
C PRO A 270 5.95 0.81 9.27
N ILE A 271 6.71 0.65 10.38
CA ILE A 271 8.00 1.30 10.55
C ILE A 271 9.07 0.69 9.65
N TYR A 272 9.07 -0.66 9.51
CA TYR A 272 10.06 -1.39 8.72
C TYR A 272 9.62 -1.71 7.30
N SER A 273 8.31 -1.70 7.02
CA SER A 273 7.75 -2.11 5.74
C SER A 273 6.88 -1.02 5.12
N SER A 274 6.70 -1.08 3.79
CA SER A 274 5.72 -0.30 3.04
C SER A 274 5.05 -1.20 2.01
N ASP A 275 3.82 -0.86 1.61
CA ASP A 275 3.07 -1.58 0.59
C ASP A 275 2.61 -0.62 -0.51
N PRO A 276 3.44 -0.33 -1.52
CA PRO A 276 3.14 0.69 -2.54
C PRO A 276 1.93 0.37 -3.42
N THR A 277 1.53 -0.90 -3.50
CA THR A 277 0.52 -1.39 -4.46
C THR A 277 -0.74 -1.93 -3.79
N GLY A 278 -0.74 -2.03 -2.47
CA GLY A 278 -1.81 -2.69 -1.73
C GLY A 278 -1.80 -4.22 -1.85
N ALA A 279 -0.70 -4.82 -2.30
CA ALA A 279 -0.56 -6.26 -2.52
C ALA A 279 0.91 -6.73 -2.32
N PHE A 280 1.64 -6.09 -1.42
CA PHE A 280 3.07 -6.31 -1.14
C PHE A 280 3.43 -7.79 -0.94
N TRP A 281 2.57 -8.54 -0.24
CA TRP A 281 2.84 -9.95 0.04
C TRP A 281 2.83 -10.84 -1.21
N GLY A 282 2.12 -10.49 -2.28
CA GLY A 282 2.15 -11.25 -3.53
C GLY A 282 3.55 -11.34 -4.15
N ILE A 283 4.31 -10.25 -4.08
CA ILE A 283 5.69 -10.19 -4.59
C ILE A 283 6.63 -11.02 -3.70
N VAL A 284 6.51 -10.88 -2.37
CA VAL A 284 7.32 -11.62 -1.40
C VAL A 284 7.00 -13.11 -1.46
N ALA A 285 5.73 -13.48 -1.53
CA ALA A 285 5.32 -14.88 -1.66
C ALA A 285 5.80 -15.50 -2.98
N GLY A 286 5.73 -14.77 -4.08
CA GLY A 286 6.27 -15.21 -5.37
C GLY A 286 7.77 -15.49 -5.29
N PHE A 287 8.54 -14.59 -4.64
CA PHE A 287 9.97 -14.81 -4.41
C PHE A 287 10.24 -16.04 -3.54
N CYS A 288 9.60 -16.14 -2.39
CA CYS A 288 9.78 -17.28 -1.47
C CYS A 288 9.36 -18.59 -2.13
N SER A 289 8.23 -18.62 -2.83
CA SER A 289 7.76 -19.80 -3.54
C SER A 289 8.77 -20.26 -4.59
N GLY A 290 9.26 -19.36 -5.45
CA GLY A 290 10.26 -19.70 -6.47
C GLY A 290 11.58 -20.19 -5.86
N PHE A 291 12.08 -19.48 -4.85
CA PHE A 291 13.34 -19.83 -4.18
C PHE A 291 13.26 -21.18 -3.47
N ILE A 292 12.23 -21.38 -2.64
CA ILE A 292 12.03 -22.62 -1.86
C ILE A 292 11.77 -23.81 -2.80
N SER A 293 10.89 -23.63 -3.82
CA SER A 293 10.60 -24.71 -4.75
C SER A 293 11.84 -25.18 -5.50
N ASN A 294 12.68 -24.24 -5.97
CA ASN A 294 13.94 -24.61 -6.64
C ASN A 294 14.89 -25.35 -5.69
N THR A 295 15.04 -24.86 -4.44
CA THR A 295 15.87 -25.51 -3.43
C THR A 295 15.40 -26.92 -3.11
N ILE A 296 14.09 -27.12 -2.90
CA ILE A 296 13.48 -28.41 -2.64
C ILE A 296 13.68 -29.37 -3.85
N CYS A 297 13.49 -28.87 -5.08
CA CYS A 297 13.72 -29.68 -6.27
C CYS A 297 15.16 -30.20 -6.35
N GLN A 298 16.17 -29.36 -6.05
CA GLN A 298 17.55 -29.78 -5.99
C GLN A 298 17.79 -30.86 -4.94
N MET A 299 17.22 -30.71 -3.73
CA MET A 299 17.32 -31.72 -2.65
C MET A 299 16.64 -33.03 -3.03
N ILE A 300 15.45 -33.01 -3.63
CA ILE A 300 14.76 -34.22 -4.11
C ILE A 300 15.54 -34.92 -5.22
N SER A 301 16.26 -34.16 -6.04
CA SER A 301 17.13 -34.71 -7.08
C SER A 301 18.43 -35.34 -6.55
N GLY A 302 18.60 -35.36 -5.22
CA GLY A 302 19.74 -36.01 -4.56
C GLY A 302 20.95 -35.09 -4.39
N THR A 303 20.80 -33.77 -4.54
CA THR A 303 21.85 -32.79 -4.30
C THR A 303 22.02 -32.59 -2.80
N ASP A 304 23.23 -32.75 -2.26
CA ASP A 304 23.53 -32.47 -0.86
C ASP A 304 23.42 -30.96 -0.58
N ILE A 305 23.07 -30.60 0.67
CA ILE A 305 22.89 -29.20 1.10
C ILE A 305 24.10 -28.32 0.77
N SER A 306 25.32 -28.89 0.86
CA SER A 306 26.58 -28.22 0.54
C SER A 306 26.78 -27.96 -0.97
N GLU A 307 26.06 -28.67 -1.83
CA GLU A 307 26.14 -28.63 -3.28
C GLU A 307 24.97 -27.90 -3.94
N ILE A 308 24.04 -27.35 -3.13
CA ILE A 308 22.89 -26.59 -3.65
C ILE A 308 23.40 -25.40 -4.48
N ASN A 309 22.87 -25.30 -5.69
CA ASN A 309 23.10 -24.13 -6.54
C ASN A 309 22.22 -22.94 -6.07
N TRP A 310 22.74 -22.18 -5.12
CA TRP A 310 22.06 -21.01 -4.56
C TRP A 310 21.82 -19.91 -5.59
N GLY A 311 22.63 -19.82 -6.65
CA GLY A 311 22.43 -18.90 -7.76
C GLY A 311 21.14 -19.23 -8.53
N SER A 312 20.92 -20.52 -8.82
CA SER A 312 19.68 -21.00 -9.45
C SER A 312 18.46 -20.75 -8.56
N ALA A 313 18.54 -21.04 -7.27
CA ALA A 313 17.47 -20.76 -6.33
C ALA A 313 17.12 -19.26 -6.26
N LEU A 314 18.12 -18.38 -6.27
CA LEU A 314 17.93 -16.92 -6.29
C LEU A 314 17.24 -16.45 -7.58
N ILE A 315 17.65 -16.95 -8.73
CA ILE A 315 17.03 -16.62 -10.03
C ILE A 315 15.55 -17.07 -10.04
N SER A 316 15.27 -18.28 -9.53
CA SER A 316 13.89 -18.78 -9.42
C SER A 316 13.07 -17.94 -8.44
N GLY A 317 13.65 -17.47 -7.35
CA GLY A 317 13.03 -16.52 -6.43
C GLY A 317 12.70 -15.18 -7.12
N LEU A 318 13.65 -14.60 -7.86
CA LEU A 318 13.43 -13.36 -8.61
C LEU A 318 12.37 -13.53 -9.71
N THR A 319 12.36 -14.67 -10.39
CA THR A 319 11.32 -15.01 -11.38
C THR A 319 9.96 -15.10 -10.72
N GLY A 320 9.87 -15.77 -9.57
CA GLY A 320 8.64 -15.84 -8.77
C GLY A 320 8.16 -14.48 -8.30
N ALA A 321 9.05 -13.62 -7.82
CA ALA A 321 8.73 -12.24 -7.44
C ALA A 321 8.16 -11.43 -8.62
N ALA A 322 8.79 -11.55 -9.80
CA ALA A 322 8.32 -10.89 -11.02
C ALA A 322 6.94 -11.40 -11.46
N LEU A 323 6.68 -12.72 -11.35
CA LEU A 323 5.36 -13.31 -11.61
C LEU A 323 4.32 -12.81 -10.62
N GLY A 324 4.66 -12.75 -9.32
CA GLY A 324 3.81 -12.18 -8.27
C GLY A 324 3.50 -10.71 -8.54
N ALA A 325 4.47 -9.92 -9.00
CA ALA A 325 4.25 -8.52 -9.37
C ALA A 325 3.29 -8.36 -10.55
N VAL A 326 3.36 -9.23 -11.57
CA VAL A 326 2.42 -9.21 -12.70
C VAL A 326 0.99 -9.50 -12.26
N ASP A 327 0.81 -10.43 -11.30
CA ASP A 327 -0.50 -10.72 -10.69
C ASP A 327 -1.05 -9.52 -9.93
N VAL A 328 -0.19 -8.89 -9.14
CA VAL A 328 -0.51 -7.71 -8.33
C VAL A 328 -0.92 -6.51 -9.18
N LEU A 329 -0.25 -6.28 -10.31
CA LEU A 329 -0.53 -5.15 -11.21
C LEU A 329 -1.83 -5.32 -12.00
N GLY A 330 -2.52 -6.48 -11.90
CA GLY A 330 -3.81 -6.70 -12.57
C GLY A 330 -3.74 -6.58 -14.10
N ILE A 331 -2.57 -6.82 -14.68
CA ILE A 331 -2.38 -6.72 -16.14
C ILE A 331 -3.30 -7.73 -16.82
N GLY A 332 -4.19 -7.22 -17.64
CA GLY A 332 -5.31 -7.94 -18.25
C GLY A 332 -4.94 -9.31 -18.81
N SER A 333 -5.86 -10.27 -18.73
CA SER A 333 -5.61 -11.73 -18.79
C SER A 333 -4.71 -12.20 -19.94
N ILE A 334 -4.80 -11.62 -21.13
CA ILE A 334 -3.96 -12.01 -22.30
C ILE A 334 -2.58 -11.37 -22.19
N ALA A 335 -2.49 -10.06 -21.89
CA ALA A 335 -1.22 -9.36 -21.74
C ALA A 335 -0.45 -9.90 -20.54
N GLY A 336 -1.12 -10.12 -19.40
CA GLY A 336 -0.54 -10.74 -18.21
C GLY A 336 -0.01 -12.15 -18.48
N ALA A 337 -0.74 -12.97 -19.21
CA ALA A 337 -0.28 -14.32 -19.60
C ALA A 337 0.95 -14.28 -20.50
N CYS A 338 1.02 -13.35 -21.47
CA CYS A 338 2.20 -13.16 -22.32
C CYS A 338 3.43 -12.69 -21.52
N ILE A 339 3.25 -11.74 -20.59
CA ILE A 339 4.32 -11.24 -19.73
C ILE A 339 4.80 -12.35 -18.79
N LYS A 340 3.89 -13.08 -18.13
CA LYS A 340 4.22 -14.21 -17.26
C LYS A 340 4.96 -15.31 -18.05
N GLY A 341 4.50 -15.63 -19.24
CA GLY A 341 5.18 -16.57 -20.12
C GLY A 341 6.59 -16.12 -20.46
N GLY A 342 6.78 -14.83 -20.80
CA GLY A 342 8.08 -14.24 -21.08
C GLY A 342 8.99 -14.26 -19.86
N ILE A 343 8.52 -13.88 -18.68
CA ILE A 343 9.28 -13.90 -17.43
C ILE A 343 9.70 -15.33 -17.06
N SER A 344 8.77 -16.30 -17.14
CA SER A 344 9.06 -17.69 -16.85
C SER A 344 10.08 -18.27 -17.83
N PHE A 345 9.98 -17.93 -19.13
CA PHE A 345 10.93 -18.34 -20.13
C PHE A 345 12.35 -17.77 -19.87
N CYS A 346 12.44 -16.46 -19.60
CA CYS A 346 13.71 -15.81 -19.27
C CYS A 346 14.31 -16.35 -17.97
N GLY A 347 13.49 -16.59 -16.94
CA GLY A 347 13.93 -17.20 -15.69
C GLY A 347 14.50 -18.59 -15.88
N SER A 348 13.82 -19.45 -16.62
CA SER A 348 14.28 -20.81 -16.95
C SER A 348 15.55 -20.81 -17.79
N PHE A 349 15.70 -19.86 -18.72
CA PHE A 349 16.90 -19.73 -19.52
C PHE A 349 18.11 -19.29 -18.66
N ALA A 350 17.92 -18.30 -17.78
CA ALA A 350 18.96 -17.83 -16.87
C ALA A 350 19.37 -18.93 -15.88
N ASP A 351 18.41 -19.69 -15.36
CA ASP A 351 18.63 -20.79 -14.44
C ASP A 351 19.47 -21.91 -15.10
N ASN A 352 19.12 -22.30 -16.33
CA ASN A 352 19.90 -23.25 -17.11
C ASN A 352 21.33 -22.76 -17.41
N ALA A 353 21.50 -21.45 -17.69
CA ALA A 353 22.82 -20.87 -17.93
C ALA A 353 23.70 -20.92 -16.67
N VAL A 354 23.13 -20.62 -15.50
CA VAL A 354 23.84 -20.71 -14.21
C VAL A 354 24.21 -22.16 -13.90
N SER A 355 23.30 -23.11 -14.10
CA SER A 355 23.59 -24.55 -13.90
C SER A 355 24.69 -25.05 -14.82
N TYR A 356 24.69 -24.62 -16.09
CA TYR A 356 25.72 -25.00 -17.06
C TYR A 356 27.11 -24.43 -16.69
N THR A 357 27.17 -23.18 -16.24
CA THR A 357 28.45 -22.58 -15.81
C THR A 357 28.98 -23.24 -14.55
N HIS A 358 28.11 -23.64 -13.62
CA HIS A 358 28.52 -24.34 -12.40
C HIS A 358 29.05 -25.75 -12.70
N LEU A 359 28.39 -26.53 -13.56
CA LEU A 359 28.88 -27.83 -14.03
C LEU A 359 30.27 -27.72 -14.70
N ARG A 360 30.47 -26.72 -15.55
CA ARG A 360 31.75 -26.50 -16.22
C ARG A 360 32.86 -26.10 -15.26
N ALA A 361 32.54 -25.35 -14.21
CA ALA A 361 33.53 -25.00 -13.17
C ALA A 361 33.97 -26.25 -12.37
N HIS A 362 33.05 -27.17 -12.08
CA HIS A 362 33.39 -28.45 -11.44
C HIS A 362 34.23 -29.38 -12.34
N GLU A 363 33.90 -29.47 -13.64
CA GLU A 363 34.71 -30.25 -14.59
C GLU A 363 36.12 -29.68 -14.73
N THR A 364 36.29 -28.37 -14.70
CA THR A 364 37.61 -27.72 -14.78
C THR A 364 38.42 -27.93 -13.51
N ALA A 365 37.78 -27.93 -12.33
CA ALA A 365 38.41 -28.20 -11.05
C ALA A 365 38.80 -29.70 -10.87
N ALA A 366 38.07 -30.63 -11.49
CA ALA A 366 38.35 -32.05 -11.45
C ALA A 366 39.47 -32.48 -12.42
N ASN A 367 39.83 -31.62 -13.37
CA ASN A 367 40.89 -31.87 -14.37
C ASN A 367 42.20 -31.11 -14.09
N LEU A 368 42.34 -30.45 -12.93
CA LEU A 368 43.55 -29.87 -12.38
C LEU A 368 44.03 -30.66 -11.16
#